data_4857320ad46e888926f02dc4fcdaf224
#
_entry.id   4857320ad46e888926f02dc4fcdaf224
#
_cell.length_a   1.000
_cell.length_b   1.000
_cell.length_c   1.000
_cell.angle_alpha   90.00
_cell.angle_beta   90.00
_cell.angle_gamma   90.00
#
_symmetry.space_group_name_H-M   'P 1'
#
loop_
_entity.id
_entity.type
_entity.pdbx_description
1 polymer ?
#
loop_
_entity_poly.entity_id
_entity_poly.type
_entity_poly.pdbx_seq_one_letter_code
_entity_poly.pdbx_strand_id
1 'polypeptide(L)'
;MIFNRKKHNPILYNTLLNLSRNSFFYEIVNLDDTYETRIYLMFLHYSIILFIQKKRKNMPDQENYNNLFFYVENNMRELGYGDVAVNKKMKDLNKIFYDILLKLSDNQVNFKINRDLINKYFGK
;
A
#
# COMPACT_ATOMS: atom_id res chain seq x y z
N MET A 1 -6.55 35.01 2.14
CA MET A 1 -7.12 33.73 2.23
C MET A 1 -6.10 32.76 2.73
N ILE A 2 -6.38 32.21 3.78
CA ILE A 2 -5.51 31.20 4.24
C ILE A 2 -5.98 29.90 3.71
N PHE A 3 -5.22 29.38 2.83
CA PHE A 3 -5.42 28.03 2.42
C PHE A 3 -4.86 27.17 3.51
N ASN A 4 -5.73 26.62 4.33
CA ASN A 4 -5.36 25.50 5.16
C ASN A 4 -5.05 24.31 4.27
N ARG A 5 -3.90 24.41 3.64
CA ARG A 5 -3.37 23.22 3.01
C ARG A 5 -2.81 22.36 4.14
N LYS A 6 -3.50 21.27 4.42
CA LYS A 6 -2.92 20.23 5.24
C LYS A 6 -1.61 19.83 4.61
N LYS A 7 -0.54 20.00 5.33
CA LYS A 7 0.74 19.43 4.93
C LYS A 7 0.60 17.92 4.97
N HIS A 8 0.78 17.28 3.84
CA HIS A 8 0.83 15.83 3.79
C HIS A 8 2.13 15.35 4.44
N ASN A 9 2.00 14.36 5.32
CA ASN A 9 3.14 13.80 6.03
C ASN A 9 3.69 12.60 5.25
N PRO A 10 4.96 12.63 4.82
CA PRO A 10 5.53 11.55 4.01
C PRO A 10 6.07 10.37 4.81
N ILE A 11 6.00 10.39 6.13
CA ILE A 11 6.67 9.39 6.96
C ILE A 11 6.19 7.97 6.64
N LEU A 12 4.88 7.76 6.62
CA LEU A 12 4.33 6.43 6.33
C LEU A 12 4.72 5.97 4.92
N TYR A 13 4.53 6.84 3.93
CA TYR A 13 4.90 6.53 2.55
C TYR A 13 6.37 6.15 2.43
N ASN A 14 7.27 6.96 3.01
CA ASN A 14 8.70 6.71 2.94
C ASN A 14 9.09 5.40 3.64
N THR A 15 8.47 5.12 4.78
CA THR A 15 8.70 3.87 5.52
C THR A 15 8.29 2.67 4.69
N LEU A 16 7.09 2.70 4.12
CA LEU A 16 6.57 1.61 3.29
C LEU A 16 7.37 1.47 2.00
N LEU A 17 7.78 2.57 1.40
CA LEU A 17 8.60 2.56 0.21
C LEU A 17 9.95 1.89 0.49
N ASN A 18 10.60 2.23 1.59
CA ASN A 18 11.88 1.63 1.97
C ASN A 18 11.72 0.13 2.24
N LEU A 19 10.65 -0.27 2.91
CA LEU A 19 10.35 -1.68 3.10
C LEU A 19 10.18 -2.40 1.76
N SER A 20 9.45 -1.80 0.83
CA SER A 20 9.20 -2.41 -0.48
C SER A 20 10.44 -2.53 -1.34
N ARG A 21 11.46 -1.72 -1.07
CA ARG A 21 12.75 -1.75 -1.77
C ARG A 21 13.78 -2.67 -1.15
N ASN A 22 13.45 -3.33 -0.04
CA ASN A 22 14.39 -4.21 0.63
C ASN A 22 14.80 -5.33 -0.32
N SER A 23 16.12 -5.52 -0.47
CA SER A 23 16.69 -6.52 -1.38
C SER A 23 16.20 -7.94 -1.08
N PHE A 24 15.80 -8.21 0.16
CA PHE A 24 15.24 -9.51 0.55
C PHE A 24 14.13 -9.97 -0.39
N PHE A 25 13.22 -9.07 -0.76
CA PHE A 25 12.08 -9.44 -1.60
C PHE A 25 12.48 -9.80 -3.02
N TYR A 26 13.57 -9.22 -3.52
CA TYR A 26 13.99 -9.39 -4.92
C TYR A 26 15.08 -10.43 -5.08
N GLU A 27 15.99 -10.56 -4.10
CA GLU A 27 17.12 -11.47 -4.15
C GLU A 27 16.84 -12.82 -3.49
N ILE A 28 16.11 -12.83 -2.37
CA ILE A 28 15.80 -14.06 -1.60
C ILE A 28 14.45 -14.63 -2.00
N VAL A 29 13.39 -13.81 -1.92
CA VAL A 29 12.02 -14.23 -2.30
C VAL A 29 11.87 -14.29 -3.81
N ASN A 30 12.71 -13.57 -4.55
CA ASN A 30 12.78 -13.59 -6.00
C ASN A 30 11.53 -13.00 -6.66
N LEU A 31 10.98 -11.93 -6.08
CA LEU A 31 9.90 -11.16 -6.69
C LEU A 31 10.43 -10.36 -7.88
N ASP A 32 9.56 -10.10 -8.85
CA ASP A 32 9.89 -9.21 -9.95
C ASP A 32 10.07 -7.78 -9.44
N ASP A 33 11.17 -7.13 -9.83
CA ASP A 33 11.46 -5.75 -9.44
C ASP A 33 10.71 -4.80 -10.37
N THR A 34 9.39 -4.70 -10.16
CA THR A 34 8.52 -3.83 -10.93
C THR A 34 7.87 -2.78 -10.04
N TYR A 35 7.36 -1.72 -10.64
CA TYR A 35 6.61 -0.68 -9.94
C TYR A 35 5.39 -1.28 -9.23
N GLU A 36 4.67 -2.14 -9.90
CA GLU A 36 3.47 -2.80 -9.35
C GLU A 36 3.81 -3.63 -8.11
N THR A 37 4.86 -4.43 -8.17
CA THR A 37 5.30 -5.25 -7.03
C THR A 37 5.60 -4.38 -5.81
N ARG A 38 6.28 -3.26 -6.02
CA ARG A 38 6.60 -2.32 -4.92
C ARG A 38 5.34 -1.76 -4.28
N ILE A 39 4.39 -1.34 -5.10
CA ILE A 39 3.12 -0.80 -4.59
C ILE A 39 2.34 -1.89 -3.83
N TYR A 40 2.30 -3.10 -4.36
CA TYR A 40 1.61 -4.21 -3.69
C TYR A 40 2.26 -4.57 -2.36
N LEU A 41 3.59 -4.53 -2.29
CA LEU A 41 4.31 -4.73 -1.02
C LEU A 41 3.98 -3.62 -0.02
N MET A 42 3.89 -2.37 -0.47
CA MET A 42 3.49 -1.27 0.39
C MET A 42 2.07 -1.49 0.95
N PHE A 43 1.15 -1.91 0.09
CA PHE A 43 -0.24 -2.19 0.50
C PHE A 43 -0.32 -3.37 1.47
N LEU A 44 0.46 -4.41 1.22
CA LEU A 44 0.53 -5.57 2.11
C LEU A 44 1.00 -5.17 3.51
N HIS A 45 2.10 -4.43 3.58
CA HIS A 45 2.65 -3.98 4.86
C HIS A 45 1.70 -3.04 5.59
N TYR A 46 1.08 -2.10 4.88
CA TYR A 46 0.12 -1.20 5.47
C TYR A 46 -1.11 -1.94 5.99
N SER A 47 -1.58 -2.93 5.25
CA SER A 47 -2.71 -3.76 5.67
C SER A 47 -2.38 -4.54 6.94
N ILE A 48 -1.14 -5.03 7.08
CA ILE A 48 -0.69 -5.68 8.32
C ILE A 48 -0.72 -4.69 9.49
N ILE A 49 -0.25 -3.47 9.28
CA ILE A 49 -0.29 -2.41 10.30
C ILE A 49 -1.73 -2.15 10.73
N LEU A 50 -2.65 -2.03 9.78
CA LEU A 50 -4.06 -1.79 10.07
C LEU A 50 -4.70 -2.96 10.83
N PHE A 51 -4.32 -4.18 10.49
CA PHE A 51 -4.78 -5.37 11.21
C PHE A 51 -4.34 -5.33 12.67
N ILE A 52 -3.07 -4.99 12.92
CA ILE A 52 -2.53 -4.88 14.28
C ILE A 52 -3.22 -3.76 15.06
N GLN A 53 -3.46 -2.61 14.43
CA GLN A 53 -4.17 -1.50 15.07
C GLN A 53 -5.58 -1.90 15.46
N LYS A 54 -6.29 -2.61 14.60
CA LYS A 54 -7.63 -3.11 14.91
C LYS A 54 -7.62 -4.04 16.10
N LYS A 55 -6.66 -4.96 16.20
CA LYS A 55 -6.51 -5.87 17.34
C LYS A 55 -6.24 -5.13 18.64
N ARG A 56 -5.48 -4.06 18.59
CA ARG A 56 -5.18 -3.21 19.75
C ARG A 56 -6.29 -2.21 20.06
N LYS A 57 -7.39 -2.28 19.31
CA LYS A 57 -8.53 -1.36 19.40
C LYS A 57 -8.12 0.10 19.18
N ASN A 58 -7.05 0.33 18.42
CA ASN A 58 -6.66 1.66 17.98
C ASN A 58 -7.46 2.02 16.74
N MET A 59 -7.94 3.26 16.68
CA MET A 59 -8.63 3.74 15.48
C MET A 59 -7.61 3.99 14.37
N PRO A 60 -7.85 3.48 13.16
CA PRO A 60 -7.03 3.84 12.01
C PRO A 60 -7.09 5.35 11.76
N ASP A 61 -5.94 5.96 11.47
CA ASP A 61 -5.89 7.37 11.12
C ASP A 61 -6.18 7.52 9.62
N GLN A 62 -7.31 8.15 9.31
CA GLN A 62 -7.69 8.42 7.93
C GLN A 62 -6.64 9.26 7.19
N GLU A 63 -5.94 10.14 7.91
CA GLU A 63 -4.89 10.96 7.31
C GLU A 63 -3.72 10.14 6.81
N ASN A 64 -3.37 9.05 7.49
CA ASN A 64 -2.32 8.14 7.01
C ASN A 64 -2.68 7.54 5.66
N TYR A 65 -3.92 7.10 5.50
CA TYR A 65 -4.42 6.60 4.23
C TYR A 65 -4.35 7.69 3.14
N ASN A 66 -4.85 8.87 3.46
CA ASN A 66 -4.86 10.00 2.53
C ASN A 66 -3.44 10.38 2.11
N ASN A 67 -2.51 10.42 3.06
CA ASN A 67 -1.11 10.73 2.79
C ASN A 67 -0.46 9.68 1.89
N LEU A 68 -0.69 8.40 2.18
CA LEU A 68 -0.14 7.32 1.38
C LEU A 68 -0.58 7.44 -0.08
N PHE A 69 -1.87 7.56 -0.32
CA PHE A 69 -2.41 7.63 -1.68
C PHE A 69 -2.05 8.93 -2.38
N PHE A 70 -1.93 10.04 -1.64
CA PHE A 70 -1.42 11.29 -2.18
C PHE A 70 -0.01 11.13 -2.76
N TYR A 71 0.89 10.51 -2.01
CA TYR A 71 2.27 10.33 -2.48
C TYR A 71 2.39 9.29 -3.59
N VAL A 72 1.58 8.25 -3.58
CA VAL A 72 1.51 7.30 -4.70
C VAL A 72 1.06 8.01 -5.96
N GLU A 73 0.02 8.83 -5.89
CA GLU A 73 -0.48 9.60 -7.03
C GLU A 73 0.60 10.56 -7.57
N ASN A 74 1.25 11.31 -6.68
CA ASN A 74 2.32 12.22 -7.08
C ASN A 74 3.48 11.48 -7.74
N ASN A 75 3.84 10.32 -7.23
CA ASN A 75 4.90 9.52 -7.83
C ASN A 75 4.56 9.10 -9.26
N MET A 76 3.30 8.75 -9.53
CA MET A 76 2.86 8.44 -10.88
C MET A 76 3.02 9.64 -11.80
N ARG A 77 2.69 10.85 -11.34
CA ARG A 77 2.86 12.07 -12.13
C ARG A 77 4.34 12.33 -12.41
N GLU A 78 5.20 12.12 -11.43
CA GLU A 78 6.65 12.23 -11.61
C GLU A 78 7.19 11.24 -12.62
N LEU A 79 6.58 10.05 -12.72
CA LEU A 79 6.94 9.04 -13.73
C LEU A 79 6.42 9.38 -15.13
N GLY A 80 5.67 10.47 -15.27
CA GLY A 80 5.23 10.96 -16.57
C GLY A 80 3.81 10.57 -16.98
N TYR A 81 3.03 9.95 -16.08
CA TYR A 81 1.64 9.64 -16.39
C TYR A 81 0.80 10.91 -16.44
N GLY A 82 -0.02 11.05 -17.48
CA GLY A 82 -0.99 12.14 -17.60
C GLY A 82 -2.20 11.94 -16.66
N ASP A 83 -2.99 12.99 -16.50
CA ASP A 83 -4.11 13.00 -15.53
C ASP A 83 -5.10 11.87 -15.75
N VAL A 84 -5.47 11.57 -16.99
CA VAL A 84 -6.44 10.51 -17.29
C VAL A 84 -5.88 9.15 -16.85
N ALA A 85 -4.61 8.88 -17.19
CA ALA A 85 -3.94 7.63 -16.83
C ALA A 85 -3.79 7.50 -15.30
N VAL A 86 -3.41 8.59 -14.62
CA VAL A 86 -3.29 8.61 -13.16
C VAL A 86 -4.63 8.31 -12.50
N ASN A 87 -5.71 8.96 -12.94
CA ASN A 87 -7.04 8.74 -12.36
C ASN A 87 -7.48 7.28 -12.50
N LYS A 88 -7.25 6.68 -13.66
CA LYS A 88 -7.58 5.28 -13.90
C LYS A 88 -6.77 4.35 -13.01
N LYS A 89 -5.45 4.57 -12.94
CA LYS A 89 -4.57 3.76 -12.10
C LYS A 89 -4.90 3.89 -10.62
N MET A 90 -5.25 5.08 -10.15
CA MET A 90 -5.62 5.29 -8.76
C MET A 90 -6.90 4.54 -8.39
N LYS A 91 -7.88 4.48 -9.29
CA LYS A 91 -9.08 3.68 -9.08
C LYS A 91 -8.75 2.20 -8.96
N ASP A 92 -7.90 1.69 -9.84
CA ASP A 92 -7.46 0.30 -9.81
C ASP A 92 -6.69 -0.01 -8.53
N LEU A 93 -5.79 0.88 -8.12
CA LEU A 93 -5.00 0.70 -6.90
C LEU A 93 -5.86 0.73 -5.65
N ASN A 94 -6.89 1.57 -5.60
CA ASN A 94 -7.84 1.56 -4.49
C ASN A 94 -8.54 0.19 -4.37
N LYS A 95 -8.96 -0.37 -5.47
CA LYS A 95 -9.59 -1.70 -5.48
C LYS A 95 -8.61 -2.78 -4.99
N ILE A 96 -7.38 -2.72 -5.46
CA ILE A 96 -6.32 -3.66 -5.07
C ILE A 96 -6.03 -3.53 -3.58
N PHE A 97 -5.91 -2.31 -3.08
CA PHE A 97 -5.68 -2.08 -1.65
C PHE A 97 -6.78 -2.70 -0.78
N TYR A 98 -8.04 -2.46 -1.13
CA TYR A 98 -9.16 -3.04 -0.37
C TYR A 98 -9.23 -4.56 -0.52
N ASP A 99 -8.89 -5.11 -1.67
CA ASP A 99 -8.79 -6.55 -1.85
C ASP A 99 -7.74 -7.15 -0.90
N ILE A 100 -6.56 -6.55 -0.83
CA ILE A 100 -5.50 -6.97 0.08
C ILE A 100 -5.94 -6.81 1.54
N LEU A 101 -6.47 -5.64 1.89
CA LEU A 101 -6.88 -5.34 3.26
C LEU A 101 -7.94 -6.30 3.79
N LEU A 102 -8.97 -6.57 2.98
CA LEU A 102 -10.11 -7.37 3.43
C LEU A 102 -9.82 -8.87 3.42
N LYS A 103 -8.88 -9.32 2.58
CA LYS A 103 -8.57 -10.74 2.42
C LYS A 103 -7.21 -11.13 3.01
N LEU A 104 -6.56 -10.21 3.71
CA LEU A 104 -5.20 -10.43 4.23
C LEU A 104 -5.09 -11.67 5.11
N SER A 105 -6.06 -11.87 6.00
CA SER A 105 -6.05 -12.98 6.94
C SER A 105 -7.29 -13.84 6.77
N ASP A 106 -7.09 -15.15 6.78
CA ASP A 106 -8.18 -16.13 6.78
C ASP A 106 -8.94 -16.15 8.10
N ASN A 107 -8.36 -15.58 9.15
CA ASN A 107 -8.93 -15.59 10.48
C ASN A 107 -8.87 -14.19 11.08
N GLN A 108 -10.04 -13.67 11.50
CA GLN A 108 -10.14 -12.32 12.09
C GLN A 108 -9.61 -12.25 13.52
N VAL A 109 -9.54 -13.37 14.22
CA VAL A 109 -9.09 -13.42 15.61
C VAL A 109 -7.58 -13.61 15.69
N ASN A 110 -7.05 -14.61 14.97
CA ASN A 110 -5.62 -14.88 14.90
C ASN A 110 -5.15 -14.60 13.47
N PHE A 111 -4.05 -13.86 13.34
CA PHE A 111 -3.52 -13.56 12.02
C PHE A 111 -3.04 -14.84 11.35
N LYS A 112 -3.69 -15.19 10.25
CA LYS A 112 -3.28 -16.30 9.39
C LYS A 112 -3.32 -15.81 7.96
N ILE A 113 -2.15 -15.61 7.37
CA ILE A 113 -2.04 -15.01 6.05
C ILE A 113 -2.76 -15.86 5.00
N ASN A 114 -3.51 -15.18 4.14
CA ASN A 114 -4.23 -15.81 3.05
C ASN A 114 -3.26 -16.09 1.89
N ARG A 115 -2.96 -17.37 1.67
CA ARG A 115 -2.01 -17.78 0.63
C ARG A 115 -2.51 -17.47 -0.78
N ASP A 116 -3.81 -17.56 -1.01
CA ASP A 116 -4.39 -17.24 -2.32
C ASP A 116 -4.19 -15.78 -2.66
N LEU A 117 -4.34 -14.90 -1.68
CA LEU A 117 -4.07 -13.48 -1.85
C LEU A 117 -2.60 -13.23 -2.21
N ILE A 118 -1.68 -13.87 -1.50
CA ILE A 118 -0.26 -13.73 -1.76
C ILE A 118 0.08 -14.22 -3.18
N ASN A 119 -0.45 -15.35 -3.57
CA ASN A 119 -0.23 -15.88 -4.92
C ASN A 119 -0.80 -14.96 -6.00
N LYS A 120 -1.94 -14.33 -5.73
CA LYS A 120 -2.59 -13.42 -6.69
C LYS A 120 -1.71 -12.23 -7.04
N TYR A 121 -1.05 -11.63 -6.06
CA TYR A 121 -0.29 -10.39 -6.26
C TYR A 121 1.22 -10.60 -6.38
N PHE A 122 1.75 -11.68 -5.82
CA PHE A 122 3.19 -11.93 -5.77
C PHE A 122 3.58 -13.29 -6.38
N GLY A 123 2.63 -14.08 -6.81
CA GLY A 123 2.88 -15.37 -7.45
C GLY A 123 3.47 -15.20 -8.85
N LYS A 124 4.21 -16.19 -9.26
CA LYS A 124 4.82 -16.23 -10.60
C LYS A 124 4.11 -17.23 -11.49
#